data_24b9cf3fd1b15dbc6a4c4dbc77d19529
#
_entry.id   24b9cf3fd1b15dbc6a4c4dbc77d19529
#
_cell.length_a   1.000
_cell.length_b   1.000
_cell.length_c   1.000
_cell.angle_alpha   90.00
_cell.angle_beta   90.00
_cell.angle_gamma   90.00
#
_symmetry.space_group_name_H-M   'P 1'
#
loop_
_entity.id
_entity.type
_entity.pdbx_description
1 polymer ?
#
loop_
_entity_poly.entity_id
_entity_poly.type
_entity_poly.pdbx_seq_one_letter_code
_entity_poly.pdbx_strand_id
1 'polypeptide(L)'
;MGEKSNVVGLPNQVPWNTYFTLVDPETGEVKAYLPVANRRRGIQGGEWIAVFQDVLEWLAKQSLPQEQYRVLMYLMGKLDFSNYLRVTQTEIARDLSMRQPNVSRAMRSLVDLDIIAEGPHVGNTKTYRLNPYMAHKGRNQKQTIIEYDELKKLRERKAETV
;
A
#
# COMPACT_ATOMS: atom_id res chain seq x y z
N MET A 1 -25.79 1.25 31.96
CA MET A 1 -26.05 0.43 30.75
C MET A 1 -25.48 1.20 29.57
N GLY A 2 -24.29 0.80 29.13
CA GLY A 2 -23.63 1.44 27.97
C GLY A 2 -24.20 0.88 26.70
N GLU A 3 -24.74 1.71 25.83
CA GLU A 3 -25.15 1.37 24.49
C GLU A 3 -23.92 0.82 23.69
N LYS A 4 -24.04 -0.42 23.29
CA LYS A 4 -23.12 -1.00 22.31
C LYS A 4 -23.48 -0.38 20.96
N SER A 5 -22.72 0.62 20.53
CA SER A 5 -22.79 1.08 19.14
C SER A 5 -22.40 -0.07 18.23
N ASN A 6 -23.35 -0.57 17.45
CA ASN A 6 -23.10 -1.49 16.34
C ASN A 6 -22.35 -0.72 15.24
N VAL A 7 -21.06 -0.58 15.40
CA VAL A 7 -20.20 -0.17 14.30
C VAL A 7 -19.95 -1.42 13.49
N VAL A 8 -20.51 -1.48 12.28
CA VAL A 8 -20.10 -2.44 11.26
C VAL A 8 -18.68 -2.06 10.87
N GLY A 9 -17.73 -2.46 11.71
CA GLY A 9 -16.32 -2.18 11.53
C GLY A 9 -15.64 -3.27 10.70
N LEU A 10 -14.57 -2.89 10.08
CA LEU A 10 -13.61 -3.83 9.50
C LEU A 10 -13.28 -4.90 10.55
N PRO A 11 -13.23 -6.19 10.19
CA PRO A 11 -12.96 -7.24 11.15
C PRO A 11 -11.61 -6.99 11.84
N ASN A 12 -11.60 -7.11 13.17
CA ASN A 12 -10.45 -6.96 14.07
C ASN A 12 -10.01 -5.51 14.45
N GLN A 13 -10.89 -4.52 14.42
CA GLN A 13 -10.55 -3.22 15.01
C GLN A 13 -10.82 -3.22 16.54
N VAL A 14 -9.78 -2.85 17.32
CA VAL A 14 -9.94 -2.44 18.70
C VAL A 14 -10.67 -1.08 18.70
N PRO A 15 -11.73 -0.87 19.51
CA PRO A 15 -12.38 0.43 19.59
C PRO A 15 -11.36 1.53 19.89
N TRP A 16 -11.38 2.62 19.13
CA TRP A 16 -10.47 3.77 19.23
C TRP A 16 -10.57 4.51 20.57
N ASN A 17 -11.59 4.20 21.38
CA ASN A 17 -11.95 4.86 22.62
C ASN A 17 -11.79 3.96 23.86
N THR A 18 -10.80 3.09 23.88
CA THR A 18 -10.47 2.35 25.08
C THR A 18 -9.63 3.24 26.00
N TYR A 19 -10.20 3.66 27.13
CA TYR A 19 -9.54 4.50 28.13
C TYR A 19 -9.49 3.79 29.47
N PHE A 20 -8.42 4.03 30.24
CA PHE A 20 -8.45 3.83 31.67
C PHE A 20 -8.99 5.09 32.32
N THR A 21 -9.96 4.93 33.21
CA THR A 21 -10.49 6.02 34.02
C THR A 21 -9.70 6.08 35.31
N LEU A 22 -8.99 7.18 35.55
CA LEU A 22 -8.37 7.45 36.84
C LEU A 22 -9.44 8.05 37.75
N VAL A 23 -9.81 7.30 38.76
CA VAL A 23 -10.84 7.69 39.72
C VAL A 23 -10.17 8.03 41.06
N ASP A 24 -10.61 9.09 41.70
CA ASP A 24 -10.23 9.38 43.07
C ASP A 24 -10.79 8.30 44.00
N PRO A 25 -9.95 7.61 44.78
CA PRO A 25 -10.40 6.53 45.64
C PRO A 25 -11.28 6.99 46.82
N GLU A 26 -11.20 8.27 47.20
CA GLU A 26 -11.97 8.81 48.34
C GLU A 26 -13.30 9.39 47.91
N THR A 27 -13.34 10.08 46.77
CA THR A 27 -14.54 10.78 46.30
C THR A 27 -15.30 10.05 45.19
N GLY A 28 -14.64 9.09 44.51
CA GLY A 28 -15.21 8.42 43.35
C GLY A 28 -15.26 9.30 42.09
N GLU A 29 -14.71 10.50 42.13
CA GLU A 29 -14.68 11.40 40.99
C GLU A 29 -13.65 10.99 39.95
N VAL A 30 -14.02 11.15 38.66
CA VAL A 30 -13.12 10.87 37.54
C VAL A 30 -12.13 12.00 37.36
N LYS A 31 -10.85 11.78 37.70
CA LYS A 31 -9.79 12.78 37.60
C LYS A 31 -9.20 12.89 36.17
N ALA A 32 -9.11 11.78 35.43
CA ALA A 32 -8.55 11.76 34.11
C ALA A 32 -9.01 10.53 33.30
N TYR A 33 -9.00 10.68 31.98
CA TYR A 33 -9.10 9.59 31.03
C TYR A 33 -7.71 9.36 30.43
N LEU A 34 -7.12 8.21 30.72
CA LEU A 34 -5.83 7.84 30.15
C LEU A 34 -6.05 6.92 28.96
N PRO A 35 -5.60 7.30 27.77
CA PRO A 35 -5.69 6.41 26.62
C PRO A 35 -4.91 5.13 26.90
N VAL A 36 -5.51 3.99 26.62
CA VAL A 36 -4.80 2.71 26.67
C VAL A 36 -3.76 2.75 25.56
N ALA A 37 -2.51 3.05 25.95
CA ALA A 37 -1.39 2.89 25.06
C ALA A 37 -1.26 1.39 24.75
N ASN A 38 -1.85 0.94 23.66
CA ASN A 38 -1.65 -0.40 23.14
C ASN A 38 -0.17 -0.54 22.75
N ARG A 39 0.65 -0.90 23.75
CA ARG A 39 2.04 -1.25 23.50
C ARG A 39 2.03 -2.41 22.49
N ARG A 40 2.35 -2.10 21.24
CA ARG A 40 2.79 -3.06 20.24
C ARG A 40 1.75 -4.08 19.74
N ARG A 41 0.50 -3.76 19.66
CA ARG A 41 -0.32 -4.42 18.66
C ARG A 41 -0.18 -3.59 17.39
N GLY A 42 0.73 -4.02 16.51
CA GLY A 42 0.68 -3.58 15.11
C GLY A 42 -0.75 -3.72 14.60
N ILE A 43 -1.09 -3.06 13.53
CA ILE A 43 -2.40 -3.15 12.90
C ILE A 43 -2.79 -4.64 12.87
N GLN A 44 -3.72 -5.03 13.77
CA GLN A 44 -4.23 -6.40 13.78
C GLN A 44 -5.20 -6.51 12.62
N GLY A 45 -4.94 -7.39 11.70
CA GLY A 45 -5.89 -7.65 10.62
C GLY A 45 -5.28 -7.74 9.24
N GLY A 46 -4.08 -8.28 9.12
CA GLY A 46 -3.49 -8.58 7.83
C GLY A 46 -2.18 -7.83 7.56
N GLU A 47 -1.70 -8.01 6.38
CA GLU A 47 -0.51 -7.33 5.90
C GLU A 47 -0.83 -5.87 5.58
N TRP A 48 0.08 -4.97 5.88
CA TRP A 48 -0.08 -3.55 5.63
C TRP A 48 1.08 -3.02 4.79
N ILE A 49 0.82 -1.94 4.07
CA ILE A 49 1.81 -1.17 3.33
C ILE A 49 1.85 0.25 3.89
N ALA A 50 3.01 0.89 3.84
CA ALA A 50 3.14 2.32 4.12
C ALA A 50 3.07 3.09 2.81
N VAL A 51 2.25 4.15 2.78
CA VAL A 51 2.15 5.08 1.66
C VAL A 51 2.42 6.48 2.19
N PHE A 52 3.23 7.26 1.49
CA PHE A 52 3.54 8.63 1.90
C PHE A 52 2.36 9.58 1.62
N GLN A 53 2.15 10.54 2.52
CA GLN A 53 1.01 11.47 2.41
C GLN A 53 1.09 12.37 1.17
N ASP A 54 2.27 12.89 0.86
CA ASP A 54 2.53 13.69 -0.34
C ASP A 54 2.25 12.93 -1.64
N VAL A 55 2.51 11.63 -1.65
CA VAL A 55 2.17 10.74 -2.77
C VAL A 55 0.66 10.60 -2.92
N LEU A 56 -0.08 10.46 -1.82
CA LEU A 56 -1.55 10.39 -1.88
C LEU A 56 -2.14 11.69 -2.42
N GLU A 57 -1.62 12.85 -1.98
CA GLU A 57 -2.01 14.15 -2.52
C GLU A 57 -1.66 14.30 -4.01
N TRP A 58 -0.48 13.86 -4.40
CA TRP A 58 -0.06 13.87 -5.79
C TRP A 58 -0.97 12.97 -6.66
N LEU A 59 -1.24 11.74 -6.22
CA LEU A 59 -2.15 10.82 -6.92
C LEU A 59 -3.55 11.39 -7.08
N ALA A 60 -4.07 12.06 -6.04
CA ALA A 60 -5.39 12.68 -6.08
C ALA A 60 -5.50 13.81 -7.11
N LYS A 61 -4.37 14.47 -7.42
CA LYS A 61 -4.28 15.54 -8.44
C LYS A 61 -4.07 14.98 -9.85
N GLN A 62 -3.73 13.68 -10.00
CA GLN A 62 -3.58 13.06 -11.31
C GLN A 62 -4.95 12.71 -11.88
N SER A 63 -5.17 13.05 -13.15
CA SER A 63 -6.39 12.65 -13.89
C SER A 63 -6.28 11.20 -14.39
N LEU A 64 -6.03 10.26 -13.46
CA LEU A 64 -5.94 8.85 -13.82
C LEU A 64 -7.34 8.29 -14.13
N PRO A 65 -7.52 7.57 -15.26
CA PRO A 65 -8.74 6.82 -15.52
C PRO A 65 -9.05 5.80 -14.42
N GLN A 66 -10.32 5.52 -14.20
CA GLN A 66 -10.77 4.57 -13.17
C GLN A 66 -10.06 3.21 -13.26
N GLU A 67 -9.82 2.71 -14.47
CA GLU A 67 -9.15 1.43 -14.69
C GLU A 67 -7.71 1.44 -14.16
N GLN A 68 -7.00 2.57 -14.30
CA GLN A 68 -5.64 2.71 -13.78
C GLN A 68 -5.61 2.73 -12.26
N TYR A 69 -6.55 3.45 -11.62
CA TYR A 69 -6.69 3.40 -10.16
C TYR A 69 -7.01 2.00 -9.66
N ARG A 70 -7.91 1.28 -10.32
CA ARG A 70 -8.24 -0.10 -9.94
C ARG A 70 -7.03 -1.02 -10.00
N VAL A 71 -6.25 -0.93 -11.08
CA VAL A 71 -5.01 -1.71 -11.24
C VAL A 71 -3.99 -1.31 -10.18
N LEU A 72 -3.79 0.00 -9.94
CA LEU A 72 -2.85 0.48 -8.91
C LEU A 72 -3.22 -0.05 -7.52
N MET A 73 -4.48 0.07 -7.11
CA MET A 73 -4.93 -0.42 -5.80
C MET A 73 -4.74 -1.94 -5.67
N TYR A 74 -5.03 -2.69 -6.73
CA TYR A 74 -4.80 -4.13 -6.76
C TYR A 74 -3.31 -4.47 -6.61
N LEU A 75 -2.42 -3.79 -7.34
CA LEU A 75 -0.98 -3.98 -7.26
C LEU A 75 -0.43 -3.69 -5.86
N MET A 76 -0.88 -2.60 -5.24
CA MET A 76 -0.51 -2.26 -3.86
C MET A 76 -0.93 -3.35 -2.88
N GLY A 77 -2.10 -3.97 -3.08
CA GLY A 77 -2.57 -5.10 -2.28
C GLY A 77 -1.79 -6.41 -2.50
N LYS A 78 -1.02 -6.53 -3.58
CA LYS A 78 -0.19 -7.71 -3.91
C LYS A 78 1.31 -7.51 -3.67
N LEU A 79 1.69 -6.39 -3.07
CA LEU A 79 3.08 -6.02 -2.86
C LEU A 79 3.78 -7.00 -1.91
N ASP A 80 4.96 -7.48 -2.28
CA ASP A 80 5.83 -8.24 -1.39
C ASP A 80 6.81 -7.34 -0.61
N PHE A 81 7.57 -7.92 0.32
CA PHE A 81 8.50 -7.20 1.18
C PHE A 81 9.71 -6.57 0.45
N SER A 82 9.90 -6.90 -0.82
CA SER A 82 10.92 -6.32 -1.70
C SER A 82 10.32 -5.36 -2.73
N ASN A 83 9.07 -4.96 -2.56
CA ASN A 83 8.29 -4.16 -3.50
C ASN A 83 8.13 -4.80 -4.89
N TYR A 84 8.33 -6.11 -5.02
CA TYR A 84 8.02 -6.82 -6.25
C TYR A 84 6.53 -7.12 -6.37
N LEU A 85 6.06 -7.07 -7.60
CA LEU A 85 4.71 -7.38 -8.01
C LEU A 85 4.72 -8.74 -8.72
N ARG A 86 4.41 -9.79 -7.97
CA ARG A 86 4.41 -11.18 -8.47
C ARG A 86 3.06 -11.56 -9.06
N VAL A 87 2.54 -10.70 -9.93
CA VAL A 87 1.27 -10.93 -10.60
C VAL A 87 1.40 -10.70 -12.10
N THR A 88 0.76 -11.54 -12.88
CA THR A 88 0.71 -11.39 -14.33
C THR A 88 -0.45 -10.49 -14.75
N GLN A 89 -0.33 -9.86 -15.93
CA GLN A 89 -1.44 -9.05 -16.48
C GLN A 89 -2.71 -9.88 -16.70
N THR A 90 -2.58 -11.17 -16.96
CA THR A 90 -3.71 -12.11 -17.11
C THR A 90 -4.43 -12.32 -15.77
N GLU A 91 -3.67 -12.49 -14.68
CA GLU A 91 -4.25 -12.60 -13.33
C GLU A 91 -4.97 -11.31 -12.94
N ILE A 92 -4.34 -10.15 -13.17
CA ILE A 92 -4.97 -8.84 -12.92
C ILE A 92 -6.28 -8.72 -13.69
N ALA A 93 -6.27 -9.07 -14.97
CA ALA A 93 -7.46 -9.00 -15.83
C ALA A 93 -8.59 -9.88 -15.31
N ARG A 94 -8.27 -11.11 -14.92
CA ARG A 94 -9.23 -12.06 -14.35
C ARG A 94 -9.80 -11.56 -13.02
N ASP A 95 -8.92 -11.19 -12.07
CA ASP A 95 -9.32 -10.85 -10.71
C ASP A 95 -10.08 -9.53 -10.64
N LEU A 96 -9.78 -8.57 -11.53
CA LEU A 96 -10.51 -7.31 -11.64
C LEU A 96 -11.68 -7.35 -12.62
N SER A 97 -11.93 -8.49 -13.28
CA SER A 97 -12.93 -8.60 -14.35
C SER A 97 -12.75 -7.56 -15.44
N MET A 98 -11.50 -7.34 -15.84
CA MET A 98 -11.10 -6.37 -16.87
C MET A 98 -10.64 -7.07 -18.14
N ARG A 99 -10.75 -6.40 -19.29
CA ARG A 99 -10.14 -6.89 -20.53
C ARG A 99 -8.62 -6.74 -20.46
N GLN A 100 -7.86 -7.76 -20.87
CA GLN A 100 -6.40 -7.73 -20.85
C GLN A 100 -5.78 -6.51 -21.56
N PRO A 101 -6.27 -6.02 -22.71
CA PRO A 101 -5.75 -4.80 -23.32
C PRO A 101 -5.89 -3.55 -22.43
N ASN A 102 -6.95 -3.47 -21.62
CA ASN A 102 -7.14 -2.37 -20.67
C ASN A 102 -6.12 -2.45 -19.54
N VAL A 103 -5.87 -3.65 -19.01
CA VAL A 103 -4.82 -3.88 -18.01
C VAL A 103 -3.46 -3.52 -18.57
N SER A 104 -3.14 -3.96 -19.80
CA SER A 104 -1.86 -3.65 -20.45
C SER A 104 -1.65 -2.13 -20.61
N ARG A 105 -2.70 -1.40 -21.02
CA ARG A 105 -2.65 0.08 -21.11
C ARG A 105 -2.46 0.73 -19.74
N ALA A 106 -3.20 0.24 -18.72
CA ALA A 106 -3.05 0.73 -17.36
C ALA A 106 -1.64 0.52 -16.83
N MET A 107 -1.08 -0.69 -17.00
CA MET A 107 0.29 -0.99 -16.58
C MET A 107 1.32 -0.09 -17.28
N ARG A 108 1.19 0.14 -18.59
CA ARG A 108 2.08 1.05 -19.33
C ARG A 108 2.00 2.46 -18.78
N SER A 109 0.79 2.99 -18.59
CA SER A 109 0.61 4.32 -18.01
C SER A 109 1.20 4.45 -16.60
N LEU A 110 1.09 3.42 -15.76
CA LEU A 110 1.72 3.42 -14.43
C LEU A 110 3.26 3.38 -14.51
N VAL A 111 3.82 2.76 -15.55
CA VAL A 111 5.27 2.81 -15.85
C VAL A 111 5.68 4.21 -16.31
N ASP A 112 4.91 4.83 -17.20
CA ASP A 112 5.19 6.17 -17.74
C ASP A 112 5.15 7.25 -16.64
N LEU A 113 4.32 7.04 -15.61
CA LEU A 113 4.21 7.91 -14.43
C LEU A 113 5.25 7.59 -13.34
N ASP A 114 6.18 6.66 -13.58
CA ASP A 114 7.16 6.19 -12.60
C ASP A 114 6.55 5.64 -11.29
N ILE A 115 5.29 5.19 -11.35
CA ILE A 115 4.60 4.53 -10.22
C ILE A 115 5.10 3.10 -10.07
N ILE A 116 5.35 2.42 -11.18
CA ILE A 116 5.96 1.10 -11.23
C ILE A 116 7.13 1.10 -12.23
N ALA A 117 8.11 0.25 -11.99
CA ALA A 117 9.19 0.01 -12.95
C ALA A 117 9.11 -1.40 -13.51
N GLU A 118 9.37 -1.55 -14.81
CA GLU A 118 9.58 -2.86 -15.42
C GLU A 118 10.88 -3.45 -14.90
N GLY A 119 10.81 -4.67 -14.39
CA GLY A 119 11.96 -5.47 -13.98
C GLY A 119 12.46 -6.41 -15.10
N PRO A 120 13.43 -7.26 -14.77
CA PRO A 120 13.91 -8.28 -15.71
C PRO A 120 12.77 -9.25 -16.07
N HIS A 121 12.83 -9.78 -17.31
CA HIS A 121 11.89 -10.84 -17.70
C HIS A 121 12.26 -12.16 -17.02
N VAL A 122 11.22 -12.88 -16.57
CA VAL A 122 11.33 -14.27 -16.13
C VAL A 122 10.64 -15.14 -17.18
N GLY A 123 11.41 -15.77 -18.04
CA GLY A 123 10.87 -16.38 -19.26
C GLY A 123 10.22 -15.34 -20.16
N ASN A 124 8.97 -15.55 -20.54
CA ASN A 124 8.18 -14.59 -21.33
C ASN A 124 7.36 -13.61 -20.46
N THR A 125 7.50 -13.66 -19.14
CA THR A 125 6.69 -12.83 -18.24
C THR A 125 7.48 -11.59 -17.81
N LYS A 126 6.89 -10.43 -18.02
CA LYS A 126 7.40 -9.17 -17.48
C LYS A 126 7.22 -9.14 -15.98
N THR A 127 8.24 -8.73 -15.24
CA THR A 127 8.14 -8.45 -13.82
C THR A 127 8.03 -6.95 -13.61
N TYR A 128 7.42 -6.56 -12.49
CA TYR A 128 7.25 -5.17 -12.13
C TYR A 128 7.65 -4.94 -10.68
N ARG A 129 8.03 -3.73 -10.38
CA ARG A 129 8.37 -3.29 -9.03
C ARG A 129 7.66 -1.99 -8.74
N LEU A 130 7.00 -1.89 -7.58
CA LEU A 130 6.41 -0.63 -7.14
C LEU A 130 7.52 0.33 -6.72
N ASN A 131 7.36 1.60 -7.07
CA ASN A 131 8.28 2.66 -6.68
C ASN A 131 8.32 2.79 -5.14
N PRO A 132 9.45 2.50 -4.48
CA PRO A 132 9.56 2.51 -3.02
C PRO A 132 9.53 3.91 -2.41
N TYR A 133 9.68 4.96 -3.23
CA TYR A 133 9.46 6.35 -2.83
C TYR A 133 7.98 6.70 -2.70
N MET A 134 7.08 5.87 -3.25
CA MET A 134 5.63 6.06 -3.16
C MET A 134 5.03 5.25 -2.03
N ALA A 135 5.34 3.95 -2.02
CA ALA A 135 4.86 3.03 -1.01
C ALA A 135 5.83 1.86 -0.84
N HIS A 136 5.84 1.29 0.34
CA HIS A 136 6.65 0.12 0.63
C HIS A 136 5.97 -0.81 1.64
N LYS A 137 6.39 -2.08 1.60
CA LYS A 137 5.98 -3.09 2.56
C LYS A 137 7.19 -3.51 3.41
N GLY A 138 7.00 -3.56 4.74
CA GLY A 138 8.04 -3.99 5.65
C GLY A 138 9.00 -2.88 6.11
N ARG A 139 10.12 -3.29 6.72
CA ARG A 139 11.04 -2.38 7.43
C ARG A 139 12.29 -1.99 6.63
N ASN A 140 12.59 -2.69 5.53
CA ASN A 140 13.83 -2.53 4.77
C ASN A 140 13.72 -1.55 3.60
N GLN A 141 13.04 -0.43 3.80
CA GLN A 141 12.83 0.58 2.75
C GLN A 141 14.15 1.04 2.10
N LYS A 142 15.21 1.26 2.89
CA LYS A 142 16.52 1.71 2.35
C LYS A 142 17.08 0.74 1.31
N GLN A 143 17.07 -0.56 1.59
CA GLN A 143 17.56 -1.56 0.66
C GLN A 143 16.68 -1.62 -0.59
N THR A 144 15.39 -1.53 -0.45
CA THR A 144 14.42 -1.53 -1.55
C THR A 144 14.62 -0.32 -2.47
N ILE A 145 14.94 0.86 -1.91
CA ILE A 145 15.28 2.08 -2.66
C ILE A 145 16.56 1.86 -3.49
N ILE A 146 17.64 1.38 -2.86
CA ILE A 146 18.91 1.14 -3.55
C ILE A 146 18.71 0.23 -4.77
N GLU A 147 18.02 -0.88 -4.58
CA GLU A 147 17.74 -1.85 -5.65
C GLU A 147 16.84 -1.27 -6.75
N TYR A 148 15.90 -0.41 -6.40
CA TYR A 148 15.03 0.28 -7.36
C TYR A 148 15.82 1.27 -8.21
N ASP A 149 16.68 2.06 -7.59
CA ASP A 149 17.52 3.05 -8.28
C ASP A 149 18.54 2.39 -9.23
N GLU A 150 19.10 1.25 -8.83
CA GLU A 150 19.95 0.46 -9.69
C GLU A 150 19.19 -0.07 -10.94
N LEU A 151 17.98 -0.56 -10.74
CA LEU A 151 17.12 -1.02 -11.83
C LEU A 151 16.75 0.12 -12.78
N LYS A 152 16.48 1.31 -12.27
CA LYS A 152 16.22 2.51 -13.08
C LYS A 152 17.42 2.92 -13.91
N LYS A 153 18.61 2.96 -13.35
CA LYS A 153 19.88 3.22 -14.06
C LYS A 153 20.15 2.22 -15.18
N LEU A 154 19.87 0.94 -14.95
CA LEU A 154 20.01 -0.09 -15.99
C LEU A 154 19.05 0.11 -17.17
N ARG A 155 17.85 0.60 -16.92
CA ARG A 155 16.86 0.91 -17.97
C ARG A 155 17.31 2.11 -18.82
N GLU A 156 17.76 3.17 -18.15
CA GLU A 156 18.25 4.39 -18.82
C GLU A 156 19.42 4.07 -19.77
N ARG A 157 20.41 3.30 -19.29
CA ARG A 157 21.54 2.85 -20.14
C ARG A 157 21.10 2.03 -21.36
N LYS A 158 20.09 1.17 -21.21
CA LYS A 158 19.55 0.40 -22.34
C LYS A 158 18.81 1.28 -23.35
N ALA A 159 18.14 2.33 -22.92
CA ALA A 159 17.46 3.27 -23.79
C ALA A 159 18.43 4.15 -24.59
N GLU A 160 19.62 4.47 -24.02
CA GLU A 160 20.68 5.24 -24.69
C GLU A 160 21.47 4.41 -25.73
N THR A 161 21.39 3.08 -25.68
CA THR A 161 22.17 2.18 -26.55
C THR A 161 21.38 1.69 -27.79
N VAL A 162 20.14 2.14 -27.96
CA VAL A 162 19.27 1.85 -29.11
C VAL A 162 19.14 3.10 -29.98
#